data_601da5c86ac8702d469c8517be1f24c0
#
_entry.id   601da5c86ac8702d469c8517be1f24c0
#
_cell.length_a   1.000
_cell.length_b   1.000
_cell.length_c   1.000
_cell.angle_alpha   90.00
_cell.angle_beta   90.00
_cell.angle_gamma   90.00
#
_symmetry.space_group_name_H-M   'P 1'
#
loop_
_entity.id
_entity.type
_entity.pdbx_description
1 polymer ?
#
loop_
_entity_poly.entity_id
_entity_poly.type
_entity_poly.pdbx_seq_one_letter_code
_entity_poly.pdbx_strand_id
1 'polypeptide(L)'
;PIETISARMLDYYVGRNDALIIDLREEKAYAESHVRGAVNIPYETLENRKDLPMNKILVFYCDRGGASMAAAREFVRRGYRTRSVIGGFTAYRGRNLVSGDR
;
A
#
# COMPACT_ATOMS: atom_id res chain seq x y z
N PRO A 1 -10.49 10.88 10.26
CA PRO A 1 -11.02 10.20 9.09
C PRO A 1 -9.91 9.65 8.20
N ILE A 2 -10.18 8.51 7.57
CA ILE A 2 -9.22 7.84 6.72
C ILE A 2 -9.40 8.34 5.30
N GLU A 3 -8.29 8.72 4.67
CA GLU A 3 -8.31 9.10 3.26
C GLU A 3 -8.24 7.85 2.39
N THR A 4 -9.19 7.71 1.49
CA THR A 4 -9.25 6.59 0.57
C THR A 4 -9.03 7.06 -0.85
N ILE A 5 -8.50 6.16 -1.68
CA ILE A 5 -8.31 6.43 -3.11
C ILE A 5 -8.83 5.24 -3.90
N SER A 6 -9.20 5.47 -5.14
CA SER A 6 -9.54 4.36 -6.03
C SER A 6 -8.27 3.60 -6.40
N ALA A 7 -8.43 2.33 -6.82
CA ALA A 7 -7.28 1.54 -7.28
C ALA A 7 -6.58 2.20 -8.47
N ARG A 8 -7.34 2.90 -9.30
CA ARG A 8 -6.81 3.62 -10.45
C ARG A 8 -5.78 4.66 -10.04
N MET A 9 -5.97 5.27 -8.86
CA MET A 9 -5.05 6.30 -8.37
C MET A 9 -3.68 5.75 -7.98
N LEU A 10 -3.52 4.43 -7.87
CA LEU A 10 -2.19 3.87 -7.63
C LEU A 10 -1.20 4.33 -8.69
N ASP A 11 -1.66 4.46 -9.95
CA ASP A 11 -0.78 4.88 -11.02
C ASP A 11 -0.24 6.30 -10.80
N TYR A 12 -1.01 7.14 -10.12
CA TYR A 12 -0.55 8.49 -9.78
C TYR A 12 0.63 8.44 -8.83
N TYR A 13 0.64 7.47 -7.91
CA TYR A 13 1.68 7.38 -6.88
C TYR A 13 2.91 6.59 -7.32
N VAL A 14 2.82 5.81 -8.39
CA VAL A 14 3.97 5.04 -8.89
C VAL A 14 5.08 6.01 -9.31
N GLY A 15 6.27 5.81 -8.76
CA GLY A 15 7.44 6.62 -9.11
C GLY A 15 7.53 7.97 -8.40
N ARG A 16 6.58 8.32 -7.53
CA ARG A 16 6.65 9.59 -6.81
C ARG A 16 7.55 9.47 -5.60
N ASN A 17 8.42 10.47 -5.45
CA ASN A 17 9.36 10.49 -4.32
C ASN A 17 8.68 10.78 -2.99
N ASP A 18 7.50 11.40 -3.00
CA ASP A 18 6.80 11.78 -1.78
C ASP A 18 5.81 10.72 -1.31
N ALA A 19 5.84 9.54 -1.92
CA ALA A 19 4.92 8.46 -1.54
C ALA A 19 5.66 7.14 -1.45
N LEU A 20 5.18 6.27 -0.58
CA LEU A 20 5.66 4.90 -0.47
C LEU A 20 4.44 4.00 -0.58
N ILE A 21 4.38 3.19 -1.64
CA ILE A 21 3.29 2.25 -1.84
C ILE A 21 3.64 0.98 -1.07
N ILE A 22 2.72 0.50 -0.25
CA ILE A 22 2.93 -0.65 0.61
C ILE A 22 1.88 -1.71 0.30
N ASP A 23 2.36 -2.88 -0.13
CA ASP A 23 1.52 -4.04 -0.41
C ASP A 23 1.45 -4.87 0.86
N LEU A 24 0.24 -5.00 1.41
CA LEU A 24 0.02 -5.69 2.69
C LEU A 24 -0.33 -7.16 2.52
N ARG A 25 -0.26 -7.68 1.30
CA ARG A 25 -0.58 -9.08 1.03
C ARG A 25 0.58 -9.98 1.46
N GLU A 26 0.34 -11.28 1.41
CA GLU A 26 1.39 -12.26 1.71
C GLU A 26 2.50 -12.21 0.67
N GLU A 27 3.69 -12.61 1.07
CA GLU A 27 4.87 -12.58 0.20
C GLU A 27 4.64 -13.30 -1.12
N LYS A 28 3.97 -14.42 -1.08
CA LYS A 28 3.74 -15.21 -2.29
C LYS A 28 2.89 -14.44 -3.30
N ALA A 29 1.84 -13.79 -2.82
CA ALA A 29 0.97 -13.00 -3.69
C ALA A 29 1.73 -11.82 -4.29
N TYR A 30 2.52 -11.14 -3.46
CA TYR A 30 3.35 -10.03 -3.92
C TYR A 30 4.33 -10.49 -5.01
N ALA A 31 4.99 -11.62 -4.79
CA ALA A 31 5.97 -12.12 -5.75
C ALA A 31 5.32 -12.47 -7.09
N GLU A 32 4.09 -12.95 -7.06
CA GLU A 32 3.39 -13.29 -8.30
C GLU A 32 3.07 -12.05 -9.13
N SER A 33 2.59 -10.99 -8.49
CA SER A 33 2.32 -9.74 -9.17
C SER A 33 2.03 -8.66 -8.14
N HIS A 34 2.60 -7.48 -8.35
CA HIS A 34 2.35 -6.34 -7.47
C HIS A 34 2.49 -5.04 -8.25
N VAL A 35 2.06 -3.95 -7.65
CA VAL A 35 2.17 -2.63 -8.27
C VAL A 35 3.63 -2.19 -8.26
N ARG A 36 4.11 -1.70 -9.39
CA ARG A 36 5.50 -1.26 -9.55
C ARG A 36 5.89 -0.28 -8.44
N GLY A 37 7.03 -0.56 -7.81
CA GLY A 37 7.57 0.29 -6.75
C GLY A 37 6.99 0.01 -5.38
N ALA A 38 5.98 -0.84 -5.26
CA ALA A 38 5.44 -1.19 -3.96
C ALA A 38 6.43 -2.05 -3.19
N VAL A 39 6.52 -1.79 -1.88
CA VAL A 39 7.27 -2.68 -0.99
C VAL A 39 6.28 -3.61 -0.32
N ASN A 40 6.72 -4.82 -0.01
CA ASN A 40 5.86 -5.79 0.64
C ASN A 40 6.06 -5.78 2.15
N ILE A 41 5.02 -5.44 2.87
CA ILE A 41 5.00 -5.54 4.33
C ILE A 41 3.69 -6.26 4.67
N PRO A 42 3.73 -7.59 4.84
CA PRO A 42 2.51 -8.33 5.17
C PRO A 42 1.81 -7.71 6.37
N TYR A 43 0.50 -7.64 6.30
CA TYR A 43 -0.30 -6.91 7.28
C TYR A 43 0.04 -7.29 8.73
N GLU A 44 0.22 -8.59 9.00
CA GLU A 44 0.47 -9.03 10.37
C GLU A 44 1.84 -8.59 10.91
N THR A 45 2.75 -8.17 10.05
CA THR A 45 4.06 -7.69 10.51
C THR A 45 4.13 -6.17 10.58
N LEU A 46 3.13 -5.49 10.03
CA LEU A 46 3.17 -4.04 9.89
C LEU A 46 3.18 -3.32 11.24
N GLU A 47 2.42 -3.81 12.20
CA GLU A 47 2.27 -3.11 13.47
C GLU A 47 3.61 -2.97 14.20
N ASN A 48 4.55 -3.86 13.95
CA ASN A 48 5.86 -3.83 14.61
C ASN A 48 6.87 -2.94 13.90
N ARG A 49 6.51 -2.40 12.75
CA ARG A 49 7.44 -1.55 11.98
C ARG A 49 7.48 -0.15 12.59
N LYS A 50 8.70 0.30 12.85
CA LYS A 50 8.94 1.62 13.43
C LYS A 50 9.80 2.49 12.52
N ASP A 51 10.14 1.98 11.35
CA ASP A 51 11.14 2.56 10.46
C ASP A 51 10.56 3.18 9.19
N LEU A 52 9.23 3.31 9.10
CA LEU A 52 8.63 3.87 7.90
C LEU A 52 8.82 5.39 7.86
N PRO A 53 9.07 5.94 6.68
CA PRO A 53 9.41 7.37 6.58
C PRO A 53 8.22 8.27 6.90
N MET A 54 8.41 9.22 7.82
CA MET A 54 7.38 10.16 8.22
C MET A 54 7.14 11.25 7.17
N ASN A 55 8.11 11.46 6.28
CA ASN A 55 8.02 12.51 5.27
C ASN A 55 7.41 12.04 3.96
N LYS A 56 6.83 10.84 3.95
CA LYS A 56 6.17 10.31 2.75
C LYS A 56 4.73 9.96 3.05
N ILE A 57 3.90 10.02 2.03
CA ILE A 57 2.53 9.52 2.10
C ILE A 57 2.60 8.00 2.00
N LEU A 58 2.03 7.29 2.96
CA LEU A 58 1.98 5.84 2.92
C LEU A 58 0.71 5.42 2.20
N VAL A 59 0.87 4.74 1.07
CA VAL A 59 -0.26 4.29 0.26
C VAL A 59 -0.39 2.79 0.46
N PHE A 60 -1.39 2.38 1.23
CA PHE A 60 -1.58 0.97 1.57
C PHE A 60 -2.58 0.30 0.64
N TYR A 61 -2.23 -0.89 0.15
CA TYR A 61 -3.24 -1.73 -0.49
C TYR A 61 -3.10 -3.17 -0.01
N CYS A 62 -4.21 -3.88 -0.05
CA CYS A 62 -4.26 -5.30 0.27
C CYS A 62 -5.06 -5.98 -0.84
N ASP A 63 -5.64 -7.15 -0.60
CA ASP A 63 -6.41 -7.82 -1.64
C ASP A 63 -7.68 -7.07 -1.99
N ARG A 64 -8.49 -6.69 -0.99
CA ARG A 64 -9.82 -6.12 -1.23
C ARG A 64 -10.12 -4.83 -0.47
N GLY A 65 -9.22 -4.37 0.38
CA GLY A 65 -9.35 -3.09 1.05
C GLY A 65 -9.54 -3.12 2.56
N GLY A 66 -9.85 -4.27 3.15
CA GLY A 66 -10.08 -4.34 4.60
C GLY A 66 -8.83 -4.09 5.43
N ALA A 67 -7.76 -4.79 5.12
CA ALA A 67 -6.52 -4.64 5.87
C ALA A 67 -5.92 -3.25 5.65
N SER A 68 -6.04 -2.70 4.44
CA SER A 68 -5.48 -1.38 4.17
C SER A 68 -6.20 -0.28 4.94
N MET A 69 -7.50 -0.42 5.16
CA MET A 69 -8.23 0.53 6.00
C MET A 69 -7.76 0.48 7.45
N ALA A 70 -7.57 -0.73 7.98
CA ALA A 70 -7.08 -0.88 9.34
C ALA A 70 -5.66 -0.33 9.49
N ALA A 71 -4.80 -0.61 8.50
CA ALA A 71 -3.44 -0.10 8.49
C ALA A 71 -3.42 1.43 8.47
N ALA A 72 -4.23 2.03 7.59
CA ALA A 72 -4.28 3.49 7.49
C ALA A 72 -4.75 4.10 8.80
N ARG A 73 -5.77 3.51 9.44
CA ARG A 73 -6.27 4.02 10.72
C ARG A 73 -5.17 4.00 11.79
N GLU A 74 -4.43 2.90 11.85
CA GLU A 74 -3.36 2.79 12.85
C GLU A 74 -2.24 3.80 12.59
N PHE A 75 -1.86 3.96 11.34
CA PHE A 75 -0.72 4.82 11.02
C PHE A 75 -1.07 6.31 11.07
N VAL A 76 -2.34 6.68 10.85
CA VAL A 76 -2.78 8.04 11.12
C VAL A 76 -2.58 8.35 12.61
N ARG A 77 -2.93 7.40 13.49
CA ARG A 77 -2.72 7.61 14.93
C ARG A 77 -1.25 7.80 15.28
N ARG A 78 -0.34 7.24 14.49
CA ARG A 78 1.10 7.40 14.69
C ARG A 78 1.66 8.66 14.03
N GLY A 79 0.80 9.47 13.40
CA GLY A 79 1.22 10.74 12.82
C GLY A 79 1.57 10.70 11.34
N TYR A 80 1.31 9.59 10.66
CA TYR A 80 1.59 9.47 9.22
C TYR A 80 0.46 10.02 8.38
N ARG A 81 0.80 10.48 7.17
CA ARG A 81 -0.19 10.74 6.14
C ARG A 81 -0.41 9.43 5.39
N THR A 82 -1.66 9.02 5.23
CA THR A 82 -1.96 7.72 4.64
C THR A 82 -3.02 7.82 3.55
N ARG A 83 -3.03 6.80 2.69
CA ARG A 83 -4.09 6.57 1.71
C ARG A 83 -4.40 5.08 1.73
N SER A 84 -5.69 4.74 1.77
CA SER A 84 -6.12 3.34 1.67
C SER A 84 -6.79 3.12 0.33
N VAL A 85 -6.36 2.09 -0.39
CA VAL A 85 -6.87 1.81 -1.73
C VAL A 85 -8.18 1.02 -1.64
N ILE A 86 -9.26 1.61 -2.15
CA ILE A 86 -10.58 0.96 -2.17
C ILE A 86 -10.54 -0.22 -3.13
N GLY A 87 -11.03 -1.38 -2.69
CA GLY A 87 -11.08 -2.57 -3.51
C GLY A 87 -9.74 -3.28 -3.69
N GLY A 88 -8.66 -2.66 -3.23
CA GLY A 88 -7.34 -3.28 -3.20
C GLY A 88 -6.81 -3.70 -4.55
N PHE A 89 -5.91 -4.67 -4.52
CA PHE A 89 -5.27 -5.17 -5.72
C PHE A 89 -6.28 -5.79 -6.69
N THR A 90 -7.35 -6.38 -6.16
CA THR A 90 -8.40 -6.98 -6.98
C THR A 90 -9.04 -5.96 -7.93
N ALA A 91 -9.09 -4.71 -7.50
CA ALA A 91 -9.71 -3.64 -8.30
C ALA A 91 -8.74 -2.94 -9.25
N TYR A 92 -7.46 -3.25 -9.16
CA TYR A 92 -6.46 -2.57 -9.98
C TYR A 92 -6.48 -3.10 -11.42
N ARG A 93 -6.54 -2.19 -12.40
CA ARG A 93 -6.58 -2.52 -13.83
C ARG A 93 -5.50 -1.79 -14.61
N GLY A 94 -4.56 -1.16 -13.91
CA GLY A 94 -3.50 -0.41 -14.57
C GLY A 94 -2.43 -1.30 -15.13
N ARG A 95 -1.41 -0.68 -15.73
CA ARG A 95 -0.33 -1.39 -16.41
C ARG A 95 0.94 -1.49 -15.59
N ASN A 96 0.96 -0.91 -14.39
CA ASN A 96 2.17 -0.87 -13.58
C ASN A 96 2.26 -2.12 -12.71
N LEU A 97 2.29 -3.29 -13.36
CA LEU A 97 2.42 -4.56 -12.67
C LEU A 97 3.79 -5.15 -12.94
N VAL A 98 4.40 -5.66 -11.88
CA VAL A 98 5.69 -6.35 -11.96
C VAL A 98 5.60 -7.61 -11.11
N SER A 99 6.55 -8.53 -11.31
CA SER A 99 6.62 -9.76 -10.53
C SER A 99 7.99 -9.87 -9.89
N GLY A 100 8.12 -10.80 -8.94
CA GLY A 100 9.36 -11.00 -8.19
C GLY A 100 9.39 -10.15 -6.94
N ASP A 101 10.59 -9.94 -6.40
CA ASP A 101 10.77 -9.18 -5.16
C ASP A 101 11.19 -7.75 -5.39
N ARG A 102 10.81 -7.18 -6.48
CA ARG A 102 11.23 -5.80 -6.77
C ARG A 102 10.15 -4.81 -6.62
#